data_f3e73c7bebb7f09737d9a3ca0cf401f8
#
_entry.id   f3e73c7bebb7f09737d9a3ca0cf401f8
#
_cell.length_a   1.000
_cell.length_b   1.000
_cell.length_c   1.000
_cell.angle_alpha   90.00
_cell.angle_beta   90.00
_cell.angle_gamma   90.00
#
_symmetry.space_group_name_H-M   'P 1'
#
loop_
_entity.id
_entity.type
_entity.pdbx_description
1 polymer ?
#
loop_
_entity_poly.entity_id
_entity_poly.type
_entity_poly.pdbx_seq_one_letter_code
_entity_poly.pdbx_strand_id
1 'polypeptide(L)'
;MVAGEASGDLLASHLIAAVRERVPDAEFVGIGGPRMQAAGLQSWWPAETLAVMGFVDVLKRLPELLRVRSGLLRRLKEAPPDLFIGVDAPDFNLPVERKLRRAGVRTMHYVSPSIWAWRGGRVHKIGRAAQHVLCLFPFEPEIYAKQGIAASFVGHPLADVFPLEDQRLKARELLQIDAEEQVLAILPGSRNGEVSRLAPIYVETIKRLAAERPALRFLVPLITRSTRDIFEKVLHEAGAGDLPIRLMFGHAHDAMAASDVVLVASGTATLEAALLKRPMVISYKVGKWTFKIVRAMGYLPWVGLPNILAREFLVPELLQDDATPEKLSAALGKWLDDAAARAALAGKFEQMHLSLRQNNADKAAAVVLAALGRA
;
A
#
# COMPACT_ATOMS: atom_id res chain seq x y z
N MET A 1 -21.35 -4.28 3.62
CA MET A 1 -19.87 -4.13 3.53
C MET A 1 -19.41 -2.86 4.22
N VAL A 2 -18.15 -2.81 4.71
CA VAL A 2 -17.60 -1.58 5.31
C VAL A 2 -16.16 -1.37 4.85
N ALA A 3 -15.89 -0.23 4.20
CA ALA A 3 -14.57 0.26 3.85
C ALA A 3 -14.40 1.71 4.33
N GLY A 4 -13.27 2.02 4.96
CA GLY A 4 -13.02 3.33 5.58
C GLY A 4 -11.98 4.20 4.88
N GLU A 5 -11.24 3.68 3.91
CA GLU A 5 -10.17 4.38 3.20
C GLU A 5 -10.36 4.27 1.68
N ALA A 6 -9.74 5.17 0.93
CA ALA A 6 -9.85 5.20 -0.53
C ALA A 6 -9.36 3.91 -1.21
N SER A 7 -8.34 3.25 -0.64
CA SER A 7 -7.84 1.94 -1.10
C SER A 7 -8.87 0.84 -0.89
N GLY A 8 -9.51 0.82 0.28
CA GLY A 8 -10.58 -0.11 0.61
C GLY A 8 -11.84 0.12 -0.24
N ASP A 9 -12.18 1.38 -0.51
CA ASP A 9 -13.30 1.77 -1.38
C ASP A 9 -13.10 1.26 -2.82
N LEU A 10 -11.89 1.44 -3.37
CA LEU A 10 -11.56 0.92 -4.70
C LEU A 10 -11.63 -0.61 -4.72
N LEU A 11 -11.00 -1.28 -3.76
CA LEU A 11 -10.96 -2.75 -3.70
C LEU A 11 -12.35 -3.35 -3.56
N ALA A 12 -13.16 -2.79 -2.67
CA ALA A 12 -14.54 -3.23 -2.44
C ALA A 12 -15.46 -2.95 -3.63
N SER A 13 -15.27 -1.84 -4.37
CA SER A 13 -16.05 -1.55 -5.56
C SER A 13 -15.86 -2.59 -6.66
N HIS A 14 -14.63 -3.06 -6.87
CA HIS A 14 -14.34 -4.13 -7.82
C HIS A 14 -14.99 -5.47 -7.38
N LEU A 15 -14.94 -5.78 -6.07
CA LEU A 15 -15.63 -6.97 -5.54
C LEU A 15 -17.13 -6.88 -5.74
N ILE A 16 -17.77 -5.73 -5.48
CA ILE A 16 -19.19 -5.50 -5.70
C ILE A 16 -19.55 -5.76 -7.17
N ALA A 17 -18.79 -5.19 -8.10
CA ALA A 17 -18.99 -5.38 -9.53
C ALA A 17 -18.91 -6.86 -9.91
N ALA A 18 -17.84 -7.56 -9.52
CA ALA A 18 -17.63 -8.97 -9.83
C ALA A 18 -18.68 -9.92 -9.22
N VAL A 19 -19.23 -9.58 -8.05
CA VAL A 19 -20.34 -10.33 -7.46
C VAL A 19 -21.64 -10.07 -8.22
N ARG A 20 -21.93 -8.83 -8.60
CA ARG A 20 -23.16 -8.48 -9.35
C ARG A 20 -23.19 -9.06 -10.76
N GLU A 21 -22.06 -9.23 -11.41
CA GLU A 21 -22.00 -9.95 -12.69
C GLU A 21 -22.51 -11.39 -12.58
N ARG A 22 -22.32 -12.04 -11.43
CA ARG A 22 -22.75 -13.42 -11.18
C ARG A 22 -24.09 -13.53 -10.47
N VAL A 23 -24.43 -12.53 -9.67
CA VAL A 23 -25.68 -12.43 -8.91
C VAL A 23 -26.23 -11.01 -9.06
N PRO A 24 -26.95 -10.72 -10.16
CA PRO A 24 -27.44 -9.36 -10.47
C PRO A 24 -28.33 -8.74 -9.39
N ASP A 25 -29.09 -9.57 -8.67
CA ASP A 25 -30.02 -9.14 -7.62
C ASP A 25 -29.34 -8.98 -6.23
N ALA A 26 -28.00 -9.09 -6.16
CA ALA A 26 -27.29 -8.90 -4.90
C ALA A 26 -27.40 -7.45 -4.42
N GLU A 27 -27.86 -7.28 -3.19
CA GLU A 27 -27.94 -5.98 -2.51
C GLU A 27 -26.71 -5.74 -1.64
N PHE A 28 -26.15 -4.54 -1.75
CA PHE A 28 -25.01 -4.13 -0.96
C PHE A 28 -25.34 -2.91 -0.11
N VAL A 29 -25.16 -3.07 1.20
CA VAL A 29 -25.45 -2.01 2.19
C VAL A 29 -24.28 -1.85 3.15
N GLY A 30 -24.12 -0.66 3.75
CA GLY A 30 -23.14 -0.45 4.80
C GLY A 30 -22.45 0.90 4.77
N ILE A 31 -21.10 0.92 4.75
CA ILE A 31 -20.30 2.16 4.70
C ILE A 31 -19.25 2.00 3.59
N GLY A 32 -19.25 2.94 2.66
CA GLY A 32 -18.30 2.95 1.56
C GLY A 32 -18.26 4.30 0.87
N GLY A 33 -17.18 4.54 0.15
CA GLY A 33 -16.94 5.76 -0.57
C GLY A 33 -17.65 5.82 -1.92
N PRO A 34 -17.32 6.85 -2.74
CA PRO A 34 -17.98 7.09 -4.03
C PRO A 34 -17.89 5.92 -5.02
N ARG A 35 -16.77 5.17 -4.99
CA ARG A 35 -16.56 4.04 -5.92
C ARG A 35 -17.46 2.85 -5.58
N MET A 36 -17.57 2.49 -4.31
CA MET A 36 -18.50 1.45 -3.86
C MET A 36 -19.94 1.85 -4.14
N GLN A 37 -20.31 3.13 -3.92
CA GLN A 37 -21.64 3.64 -4.21
C GLN A 37 -21.94 3.57 -5.73
N ALA A 38 -21.00 3.95 -6.58
CA ALA A 38 -21.12 3.81 -8.04
C ALA A 38 -21.26 2.36 -8.47
N ALA A 39 -20.64 1.42 -7.75
CA ALA A 39 -20.78 -0.02 -7.99
C ALA A 39 -22.11 -0.60 -7.44
N GLY A 40 -22.89 0.16 -6.68
CA GLY A 40 -24.22 -0.22 -6.20
C GLY A 40 -24.35 -0.44 -4.69
N LEU A 41 -23.39 0.05 -3.88
CA LEU A 41 -23.53 0.06 -2.43
C LEU A 41 -24.49 1.17 -1.98
N GLN A 42 -25.50 0.84 -1.19
CA GLN A 42 -26.26 1.81 -0.42
C GLN A 42 -25.48 2.17 0.87
N SER A 43 -24.77 3.30 0.85
CA SER A 43 -24.02 3.75 2.00
C SER A 43 -24.89 4.43 3.05
N TRP A 44 -24.78 4.02 4.31
CA TRP A 44 -25.57 4.54 5.43
C TRP A 44 -24.89 5.68 6.17
N TRP A 45 -23.56 5.79 6.03
CA TRP A 45 -22.74 6.89 6.58
C TRP A 45 -21.63 7.26 5.58
N PRO A 46 -21.18 8.51 5.60
CA PRO A 46 -20.04 8.94 4.80
C PRO A 46 -18.77 8.13 5.15
N ALA A 47 -18.03 7.66 4.14
CA ALA A 47 -16.79 6.90 4.35
C ALA A 47 -15.72 7.73 5.08
N GLU A 48 -15.72 9.06 4.87
CA GLU A 48 -14.81 10.00 5.51
C GLU A 48 -14.91 9.99 7.04
N THR A 49 -16.03 9.52 7.58
CA THR A 49 -16.20 9.32 9.03
C THR A 49 -15.20 8.29 9.57
N LEU A 50 -14.83 7.30 8.77
CA LEU A 50 -13.88 6.23 9.13
C LEU A 50 -12.44 6.57 8.73
N ALA A 51 -12.24 7.49 7.78
CA ALA A 51 -10.92 7.90 7.26
C ALA A 51 -10.20 8.84 8.25
N VAL A 52 -9.87 8.35 9.43
CA VAL A 52 -9.17 9.11 10.47
C VAL A 52 -7.72 8.69 10.52
N MET A 53 -6.81 9.62 10.19
CA MET A 53 -5.37 9.37 10.20
C MET A 53 -4.70 10.04 11.41
N GLY A 54 -3.92 9.24 12.15
CA GLY A 54 -3.11 9.72 13.27
C GLY A 54 -3.76 9.48 14.64
N PHE A 55 -2.90 9.21 15.62
CA PHE A 55 -3.34 8.80 16.97
C PHE A 55 -4.17 9.88 17.69
N VAL A 56 -3.83 11.15 17.51
CA VAL A 56 -4.51 12.28 18.14
C VAL A 56 -5.89 12.50 17.53
N ASP A 57 -6.00 12.39 16.20
CA ASP A 57 -7.27 12.60 15.49
C ASP A 57 -8.23 11.44 15.74
N VAL A 58 -7.71 10.22 15.85
CA VAL A 58 -8.50 9.04 16.27
C VAL A 58 -9.08 9.25 17.66
N LEU A 59 -8.29 9.75 18.62
CA LEU A 59 -8.80 10.02 19.98
C LEU A 59 -9.89 11.09 20.01
N LYS A 60 -9.74 12.18 19.25
CA LYS A 60 -10.74 13.25 19.17
C LYS A 60 -12.07 12.77 18.57
N ARG A 61 -12.01 11.89 17.56
CA ARG A 61 -13.19 11.38 16.84
C ARG A 61 -13.71 10.04 17.39
N LEU A 62 -13.09 9.51 18.44
CA LEU A 62 -13.48 8.22 19.03
C LEU A 62 -14.97 8.12 19.42
N PRO A 63 -15.61 9.15 20.04
CA PRO A 63 -17.04 9.10 20.35
C PRO A 63 -17.92 8.99 19.09
N GLU A 64 -17.55 9.70 18.01
CA GLU A 64 -18.23 9.64 16.71
C GLU A 64 -18.11 8.24 16.10
N LEU A 65 -16.89 7.70 16.05
CA LEU A 65 -16.61 6.34 15.53
C LEU A 65 -17.38 5.26 16.31
N LEU A 66 -17.47 5.39 17.63
CA LEU A 66 -18.25 4.48 18.47
C LEU A 66 -19.76 4.59 18.21
N ARG A 67 -20.27 5.78 17.98
CA ARG A 67 -21.68 6.04 17.65
C ARG A 67 -22.03 5.41 16.29
N VAL A 68 -21.22 5.66 15.26
CA VAL A 68 -21.39 5.05 13.92
C VAL A 68 -21.36 3.53 14.01
N ARG A 69 -20.38 2.98 14.72
CA ARG A 69 -20.27 1.52 14.92
C ARG A 69 -21.47 0.92 15.62
N SER A 70 -22.01 1.61 16.63
CA SER A 70 -23.21 1.17 17.34
C SER A 70 -24.46 1.23 16.47
N GLY A 71 -24.63 2.31 15.69
CA GLY A 71 -25.70 2.46 14.72
C GLY A 71 -25.66 1.40 13.62
N LEU A 72 -24.47 1.13 13.07
CA LEU A 72 -24.25 0.09 12.08
C LEU A 72 -24.63 -1.29 12.62
N LEU A 73 -24.16 -1.64 13.81
CA LEU A 73 -24.47 -2.92 14.47
C LEU A 73 -25.95 -3.07 14.75
N ARG A 74 -26.66 -1.99 15.14
CA ARG A 74 -28.10 -2.03 15.35
C ARG A 74 -28.82 -2.36 14.06
N ARG A 75 -28.57 -1.62 12.96
CA ARG A 75 -29.20 -1.88 11.66
C ARG A 75 -28.94 -3.28 11.14
N LEU A 76 -27.69 -3.77 11.21
CA LEU A 76 -27.31 -5.10 10.77
C LEU A 76 -27.88 -6.24 11.65
N LYS A 77 -28.35 -5.94 12.87
CA LYS A 77 -29.06 -6.90 13.71
C LYS A 77 -30.56 -6.89 13.47
N GLU A 78 -31.13 -5.72 13.15
CA GLU A 78 -32.55 -5.56 12.80
C GLU A 78 -32.84 -6.21 11.43
N ALA A 79 -31.93 -6.08 10.47
CA ALA A 79 -31.97 -6.72 9.16
C ALA A 79 -30.65 -7.45 8.90
N PRO A 80 -30.49 -8.70 9.39
CA PRO A 80 -29.26 -9.45 9.26
C PRO A 80 -28.92 -9.75 7.79
N PRO A 81 -27.70 -9.40 7.31
CA PRO A 81 -27.26 -9.77 5.98
C PRO A 81 -26.86 -11.24 5.91
N ASP A 82 -26.87 -11.82 4.73
CA ASP A 82 -26.35 -13.18 4.48
C ASP A 82 -24.85 -13.27 4.78
N LEU A 83 -24.11 -12.16 4.53
CA LEU A 83 -22.68 -12.05 4.76
C LEU A 83 -22.29 -10.61 5.09
N PHE A 84 -21.47 -10.41 6.10
CA PHE A 84 -20.79 -9.16 6.37
C PHE A 84 -19.31 -9.22 5.94
N ILE A 85 -18.86 -8.25 5.16
CA ILE A 85 -17.44 -8.12 4.74
C ILE A 85 -16.89 -6.81 5.25
N GLY A 86 -15.90 -6.90 6.16
CA GLY A 86 -15.07 -5.77 6.54
C GLY A 86 -13.86 -5.67 5.61
N VAL A 87 -13.70 -4.52 4.95
CA VAL A 87 -12.60 -4.29 4.01
C VAL A 87 -11.57 -3.38 4.67
N ASP A 88 -10.36 -3.93 4.89
CA ASP A 88 -9.29 -3.23 5.62
C ASP A 88 -9.76 -2.64 6.96
N ALA A 89 -9.19 -1.51 7.43
CA ALA A 89 -9.57 -0.82 8.67
C ALA A 89 -9.85 -1.76 9.86
N PRO A 90 -8.92 -2.65 10.25
CA PRO A 90 -9.17 -3.74 11.17
C PRO A 90 -9.58 -3.29 12.58
N ASP A 91 -9.18 -2.10 13.01
CA ASP A 91 -9.53 -1.58 14.32
C ASP A 91 -11.02 -1.14 14.40
N PHE A 92 -11.65 -0.85 13.25
CA PHE A 92 -13.10 -0.62 13.15
C PHE A 92 -13.85 -1.91 12.83
N ASN A 93 -13.42 -2.67 11.82
CA ASN A 93 -14.14 -3.80 11.26
C ASN A 93 -14.13 -5.06 12.16
N LEU A 94 -12.99 -5.46 12.72
CA LEU A 94 -12.91 -6.68 13.55
C LEU A 94 -13.86 -6.69 14.77
N PRO A 95 -14.05 -5.57 15.51
CA PRO A 95 -15.09 -5.51 16.54
C PRO A 95 -16.52 -5.66 16.02
N VAL A 96 -16.83 -5.17 14.82
CA VAL A 96 -18.15 -5.34 14.16
C VAL A 96 -18.35 -6.79 13.77
N GLU A 97 -17.42 -7.35 13.01
CA GLU A 97 -17.40 -8.75 12.58
C GLU A 97 -17.60 -9.70 13.77
N ARG A 98 -16.83 -9.51 14.84
CA ARG A 98 -16.95 -10.34 16.03
C ARG A 98 -18.34 -10.31 16.66
N LYS A 99 -18.99 -9.15 16.69
CA LYS A 99 -20.36 -9.01 17.27
C LYS A 99 -21.41 -9.62 16.35
N LEU A 100 -21.27 -9.45 15.04
CA LEU A 100 -22.17 -10.04 14.05
C LEU A 100 -22.02 -11.56 13.99
N ARG A 101 -20.81 -12.08 14.00
CA ARG A 101 -20.55 -13.53 14.07
C ARG A 101 -21.18 -14.17 15.29
N ARG A 102 -21.14 -13.51 16.47
CA ARG A 102 -21.83 -13.98 17.68
C ARG A 102 -23.34 -13.94 17.57
N ALA A 103 -23.87 -13.11 16.68
CA ALA A 103 -25.30 -13.04 16.37
C ALA A 103 -25.71 -14.00 15.23
N GLY A 104 -24.82 -14.89 14.77
CA GLY A 104 -25.09 -15.87 13.73
C GLY A 104 -24.87 -15.41 12.29
N VAL A 105 -24.46 -14.14 12.08
CA VAL A 105 -24.15 -13.62 10.74
C VAL A 105 -22.80 -14.14 10.28
N ARG A 106 -22.70 -14.60 9.02
CA ARG A 106 -21.42 -14.94 8.40
C ARG A 106 -20.55 -13.70 8.25
N THR A 107 -19.25 -13.82 8.50
CA THR A 107 -18.32 -12.68 8.46
C THR A 107 -17.05 -13.02 7.70
N MET A 108 -16.61 -12.10 6.86
CA MET A 108 -15.32 -12.14 6.17
C MET A 108 -14.54 -10.86 6.41
N HIS A 109 -13.22 -10.97 6.45
CA HIS A 109 -12.32 -9.83 6.48
C HIS A 109 -11.52 -9.81 5.19
N TYR A 110 -11.61 -8.72 4.44
CA TYR A 110 -10.88 -8.52 3.19
C TYR A 110 -9.71 -7.58 3.42
N VAL A 111 -8.53 -7.99 3.02
CA VAL A 111 -7.20 -7.46 3.33
C VAL A 111 -6.72 -7.92 4.71
N SER A 112 -5.87 -8.94 4.72
CA SER A 112 -5.19 -9.38 5.93
C SER A 112 -4.42 -8.23 6.59
N PRO A 113 -4.66 -7.90 7.85
CA PRO A 113 -3.78 -6.99 8.57
C PRO A 113 -2.34 -7.51 8.57
N SER A 114 -1.35 -6.62 8.56
CA SER A 114 0.08 -6.96 8.46
C SER A 114 0.61 -7.69 9.72
N ILE A 115 -0.07 -8.79 10.12
CA ILE A 115 0.29 -9.61 11.29
C ILE A 115 1.61 -10.37 11.09
N TRP A 116 2.03 -10.51 9.86
CA TRP A 116 3.30 -11.13 9.48
C TRP A 116 4.51 -10.21 9.72
N ALA A 117 4.32 -8.91 9.75
CA ALA A 117 5.37 -7.94 10.03
C ALA A 117 5.48 -7.63 11.52
N TRP A 118 4.36 -7.53 12.22
CA TRP A 118 4.28 -7.13 13.62
C TRP A 118 2.93 -7.55 14.24
N ARG A 119 2.87 -7.66 15.58
CA ARG A 119 1.63 -8.03 16.33
C ARG A 119 1.01 -9.38 15.91
N GLY A 120 1.81 -10.43 15.72
CA GLY A 120 1.33 -11.79 15.38
C GLY A 120 0.20 -12.33 16.25
N GLY A 121 0.14 -11.95 17.53
CA GLY A 121 -0.98 -12.30 18.41
C GLY A 121 -2.36 -11.76 17.97
N ARG A 122 -2.43 -10.84 16.99
CA ARG A 122 -3.70 -10.40 16.39
C ARG A 122 -4.41 -11.50 15.59
N VAL A 123 -3.70 -12.53 15.13
CA VAL A 123 -4.30 -13.65 14.39
C VAL A 123 -5.48 -14.26 15.15
N HIS A 124 -5.37 -14.45 16.45
CA HIS A 124 -6.48 -14.97 17.28
C HIS A 124 -7.67 -14.01 17.39
N LYS A 125 -7.42 -12.68 17.32
CA LYS A 125 -8.51 -11.69 17.31
C LYS A 125 -9.25 -11.74 15.99
N ILE A 126 -8.52 -11.89 14.88
CA ILE A 126 -9.07 -12.01 13.53
C ILE A 126 -9.89 -13.29 13.44
N GLY A 127 -9.36 -14.45 13.84
CA GLY A 127 -10.08 -15.72 13.82
C GLY A 127 -11.34 -15.76 14.70
N ARG A 128 -11.43 -14.90 15.73
CA ARG A 128 -12.67 -14.72 16.51
C ARG A 128 -13.66 -13.75 15.87
N ALA A 129 -13.21 -12.92 14.92
CA ALA A 129 -14.02 -11.92 14.25
C ALA A 129 -14.53 -12.44 12.89
N ALA A 130 -13.66 -12.89 12.03
CA ALA A 130 -13.96 -13.37 10.69
C ALA A 130 -13.92 -14.91 10.61
N GLN A 131 -14.81 -15.49 9.84
CA GLN A 131 -14.81 -16.92 9.51
C GLN A 131 -13.85 -17.22 8.37
N HIS A 132 -13.62 -16.23 7.50
CA HIS A 132 -12.72 -16.34 6.36
C HIS A 132 -11.97 -15.02 6.17
N VAL A 133 -10.69 -15.09 5.77
CA VAL A 133 -9.86 -13.93 5.45
C VAL A 133 -9.46 -13.98 3.98
N LEU A 134 -9.74 -12.90 3.25
CA LEU A 134 -9.25 -12.72 1.88
C LEU A 134 -7.90 -12.01 1.93
N CYS A 135 -6.87 -12.70 1.49
CA CYS A 135 -5.46 -12.31 1.59
C CYS A 135 -4.95 -11.74 0.26
N LEU A 136 -4.15 -10.68 0.34
CA LEU A 136 -3.53 -10.05 -0.84
C LEU A 136 -2.15 -10.63 -1.19
N PHE A 137 -1.51 -11.34 -0.24
CA PHE A 137 -0.20 -11.92 -0.44
C PHE A 137 -0.21 -13.45 -0.32
N PRO A 138 0.58 -14.16 -1.15
CA PRO A 138 0.51 -15.63 -1.25
C PRO A 138 0.96 -16.37 0.01
N PHE A 139 1.73 -15.73 0.88
CA PHE A 139 2.23 -16.33 2.12
C PHE A 139 1.27 -16.17 3.31
N GLU A 140 0.28 -15.27 3.22
CA GLU A 140 -0.63 -14.97 4.34
C GLU A 140 -1.55 -16.12 4.72
N PRO A 141 -2.15 -16.90 3.77
CA PRO A 141 -3.02 -18.01 4.14
C PRO A 141 -2.36 -19.05 5.05
N GLU A 142 -1.07 -19.30 4.89
CA GLU A 142 -0.32 -20.24 5.74
C GLU A 142 -0.30 -19.80 7.21
N ILE A 143 -0.24 -18.49 7.47
CA ILE A 143 -0.26 -17.93 8.84
C ILE A 143 -1.59 -18.23 9.52
N TYR A 144 -2.69 -18.10 8.76
CA TYR A 144 -4.04 -18.38 9.26
C TYR A 144 -4.30 -19.88 9.41
N ALA A 145 -3.84 -20.68 8.45
CA ALA A 145 -3.98 -22.16 8.49
C ALA A 145 -3.36 -22.77 9.76
N LYS A 146 -2.19 -22.28 10.20
CA LYS A 146 -1.54 -22.69 11.46
C LYS A 146 -2.40 -22.45 12.69
N GLN A 147 -3.44 -21.64 12.60
CA GLN A 147 -4.36 -21.29 13.67
C GLN A 147 -5.79 -21.83 13.42
N GLY A 148 -5.97 -22.67 12.40
CA GLY A 148 -7.27 -23.22 12.02
C GLY A 148 -8.27 -22.18 11.50
N ILE A 149 -7.78 -21.07 10.95
CA ILE A 149 -8.61 -20.00 10.40
C ILE A 149 -8.59 -20.12 8.87
N ALA A 150 -9.78 -20.16 8.25
CA ALA A 150 -9.89 -20.19 6.81
C ALA A 150 -9.40 -18.87 6.18
N ALA A 151 -8.55 -19.00 5.19
CA ALA A 151 -8.03 -17.85 4.45
C ALA A 151 -7.74 -18.23 2.99
N SER A 152 -7.96 -17.31 2.06
CA SER A 152 -7.69 -17.51 0.65
C SER A 152 -6.84 -16.38 0.08
N PHE A 153 -5.80 -16.72 -0.64
CA PHE A 153 -5.05 -15.76 -1.45
C PHE A 153 -5.84 -15.43 -2.71
N VAL A 154 -6.23 -14.17 -2.85
CA VAL A 154 -7.04 -13.69 -3.97
C VAL A 154 -6.26 -12.83 -4.95
N GLY A 155 -4.96 -12.63 -4.73
CA GLY A 155 -4.11 -11.76 -5.54
C GLY A 155 -4.09 -10.33 -5.01
N HIS A 156 -3.25 -9.51 -5.63
CA HIS A 156 -3.09 -8.11 -5.26
C HIS A 156 -3.66 -7.19 -6.36
N PRO A 157 -4.59 -6.27 -6.04
CA PRO A 157 -5.29 -5.46 -7.04
C PRO A 157 -4.34 -4.61 -7.90
N LEU A 158 -3.25 -4.10 -7.34
CA LEU A 158 -2.26 -3.35 -8.12
C LEU A 158 -1.58 -4.23 -9.19
N ALA A 159 -1.40 -5.53 -8.93
CA ALA A 159 -0.81 -6.43 -9.91
C ALA A 159 -1.74 -6.71 -11.11
N ASP A 160 -3.05 -6.60 -10.90
CA ASP A 160 -4.02 -6.71 -11.99
C ASP A 160 -4.09 -5.43 -12.85
N VAL A 161 -3.88 -4.27 -12.21
CA VAL A 161 -3.96 -2.95 -12.86
C VAL A 161 -2.68 -2.56 -13.59
N PHE A 162 -1.51 -2.86 -13.00
CA PHE A 162 -0.22 -2.53 -13.62
C PHE A 162 0.03 -3.41 -14.85
N PRO A 163 0.52 -2.81 -15.98
CA PRO A 163 0.91 -3.58 -17.15
C PRO A 163 2.10 -4.52 -16.85
N LEU A 164 2.12 -5.69 -17.49
CA LEU A 164 3.26 -6.60 -17.42
C LEU A 164 4.46 -6.08 -18.22
N GLU A 165 4.18 -5.42 -19.34
CA GLU A 165 5.18 -4.83 -20.20
C GLU A 165 5.87 -3.63 -19.54
N ASP A 166 7.13 -3.42 -19.86
CA ASP A 166 7.87 -2.25 -19.39
C ASP A 166 7.27 -0.95 -19.95
N GLN A 167 6.90 -0.04 -19.08
CA GLN A 167 6.29 1.23 -19.43
C GLN A 167 7.31 2.38 -19.54
N ARG A 168 8.62 2.10 -19.47
CA ARG A 168 9.67 3.13 -19.39
C ARG A 168 9.62 4.12 -20.54
N LEU A 169 9.61 3.64 -21.78
CA LEU A 169 9.61 4.52 -22.95
C LEU A 169 8.34 5.36 -23.04
N LYS A 170 7.17 4.74 -22.79
CA LYS A 170 5.89 5.45 -22.80
C LYS A 170 5.81 6.54 -21.72
N ALA A 171 6.30 6.24 -20.52
CA ALA A 171 6.34 7.22 -19.43
C ALA A 171 7.34 8.35 -19.72
N ARG A 172 8.47 8.07 -20.37
CA ARG A 172 9.44 9.08 -20.81
C ARG A 172 8.86 10.00 -21.86
N GLU A 173 8.17 9.46 -22.85
CA GLU A 173 7.45 10.25 -23.86
C GLU A 173 6.44 11.20 -23.20
N LEU A 174 5.60 10.68 -22.30
CA LEU A 174 4.63 11.47 -21.54
C LEU A 174 5.30 12.60 -20.73
N LEU A 175 6.45 12.33 -20.14
CA LEU A 175 7.19 13.29 -19.32
C LEU A 175 8.19 14.14 -20.12
N GLN A 176 8.28 13.96 -21.44
CA GLN A 176 9.24 14.66 -22.32
C GLN A 176 10.69 14.48 -21.83
N ILE A 177 11.08 13.23 -21.63
CA ILE A 177 12.42 12.80 -21.20
C ILE A 177 13.01 11.94 -22.32
N ASP A 178 14.25 12.22 -22.70
CA ASP A 178 14.91 11.45 -23.75
C ASP A 178 15.15 9.99 -23.30
N ALA A 179 15.09 9.08 -24.30
CA ALA A 179 15.23 7.65 -24.05
C ALA A 179 16.56 7.26 -23.37
N GLU A 180 17.64 8.00 -23.67
CA GLU A 180 18.99 7.73 -23.20
C GLU A 180 19.37 8.49 -21.92
N GLU A 181 18.55 9.44 -21.46
CA GLU A 181 18.81 10.15 -20.20
C GLU A 181 18.77 9.19 -19.01
N GLN A 182 19.72 9.35 -18.07
CA GLN A 182 19.63 8.68 -16.78
C GLN A 182 18.64 9.40 -15.86
N VAL A 183 17.70 8.65 -15.28
CA VAL A 183 16.63 9.20 -14.46
C VAL A 183 16.52 8.48 -13.13
N LEU A 184 16.50 9.24 -12.03
CA LEU A 184 16.24 8.76 -10.68
C LEU A 184 14.92 9.33 -10.17
N ALA A 185 13.97 8.46 -9.85
CA ALA A 185 12.75 8.88 -9.14
C ALA A 185 12.98 8.86 -7.63
N ILE A 186 12.47 9.88 -6.95
CA ILE A 186 12.64 10.07 -5.50
C ILE A 186 11.28 10.26 -4.84
N LEU A 187 10.88 9.29 -4.04
CA LEU A 187 9.57 9.25 -3.36
C LEU A 187 9.78 9.39 -1.84
N PRO A 188 9.75 10.61 -1.30
CA PRO A 188 10.08 10.87 0.11
C PRO A 188 8.96 10.49 1.10
N GLY A 189 7.85 9.95 0.59
CA GLY A 189 6.68 9.57 1.36
C GLY A 189 5.44 10.37 1.03
N SER A 190 4.30 9.95 1.59
CA SER A 190 2.98 10.55 1.35
C SER A 190 2.53 11.47 2.50
N ARG A 191 3.16 11.38 3.66
CA ARG A 191 2.77 12.11 4.87
C ARG A 191 3.78 13.20 5.20
N ASN A 192 3.29 14.34 5.70
CA ASN A 192 4.15 15.47 6.10
C ASN A 192 5.30 15.03 7.03
N GLY A 193 5.01 14.17 8.02
CA GLY A 193 6.03 13.69 8.95
C GLY A 193 7.09 12.76 8.33
N GLU A 194 6.77 12.06 7.25
CA GLU A 194 7.73 11.25 6.48
C GLU A 194 8.62 12.19 5.65
N VAL A 195 8.00 13.05 4.85
CA VAL A 195 8.70 14.01 3.99
C VAL A 195 9.61 14.92 4.82
N SER A 196 9.15 15.48 5.95
CA SER A 196 9.98 16.33 6.82
C SER A 196 11.25 15.64 7.34
N ARG A 197 11.20 14.32 7.55
CA ARG A 197 12.37 13.56 8.04
C ARG A 197 13.30 13.11 6.93
N LEU A 198 12.76 12.77 5.76
CA LEU A 198 13.54 12.21 4.66
C LEU A 198 14.04 13.27 3.68
N ALA A 199 13.30 14.36 3.47
CA ALA A 199 13.69 15.40 2.51
C ALA A 199 15.11 15.95 2.74
N PRO A 200 15.57 16.29 3.97
CA PRO A 200 16.94 16.77 4.17
C PRO A 200 18.00 15.75 3.73
N ILE A 201 17.76 14.46 4.03
CA ILE A 201 18.66 13.37 3.66
C ILE A 201 18.67 13.18 2.14
N TYR A 202 17.48 13.21 1.52
CA TYR A 202 17.32 12.98 0.10
C TYR A 202 17.90 14.14 -0.73
N VAL A 203 17.71 15.38 -0.28
CA VAL A 203 18.30 16.55 -0.97
C VAL A 203 19.83 16.49 -0.93
N GLU A 204 20.45 16.13 0.20
CA GLU A 204 21.91 15.94 0.26
C GLU A 204 22.37 14.74 -0.59
N THR A 205 21.55 13.68 -0.69
CA THR A 205 21.80 12.55 -1.61
C THR A 205 21.78 13.01 -3.07
N ILE A 206 20.80 13.83 -3.45
CA ILE A 206 20.70 14.44 -4.79
C ILE A 206 21.94 15.26 -5.11
N LYS A 207 22.35 16.15 -4.19
CA LYS A 207 23.55 17.00 -4.37
C LYS A 207 24.80 16.18 -4.66
N ARG A 208 25.01 15.10 -3.91
CA ARG A 208 26.15 14.19 -4.13
C ARG A 208 26.08 13.53 -5.50
N LEU A 209 24.93 12.93 -5.83
CA LEU A 209 24.75 12.28 -7.12
C LEU A 209 24.85 13.25 -8.30
N ALA A 210 24.33 14.46 -8.18
CA ALA A 210 24.44 15.49 -9.23
C ALA A 210 25.88 15.97 -9.44
N ALA A 211 26.67 16.05 -8.37
CA ALA A 211 28.09 16.39 -8.48
C ALA A 211 28.90 15.28 -9.17
N GLU A 212 28.60 14.01 -8.90
CA GLU A 212 29.25 12.85 -9.53
C GLU A 212 28.73 12.58 -10.95
N ARG A 213 27.47 12.93 -11.24
CA ARG A 213 26.70 12.59 -12.47
C ARG A 213 25.90 13.81 -12.93
N PRO A 214 26.55 14.80 -13.58
CA PRO A 214 25.86 16.05 -13.98
C PRO A 214 24.69 15.87 -14.94
N ALA A 215 24.65 14.76 -15.72
CA ALA A 215 23.58 14.44 -16.63
C ALA A 215 22.39 13.71 -15.98
N LEU A 216 22.48 13.32 -14.69
CA LEU A 216 21.42 12.60 -14.01
C LEU A 216 20.22 13.52 -13.73
N ARG A 217 19.03 13.11 -14.16
CA ARG A 217 17.75 13.80 -13.88
C ARG A 217 17.07 13.24 -12.64
N PHE A 218 16.41 14.11 -11.89
CA PHE A 218 15.70 13.74 -10.68
C PHE A 218 14.21 14.07 -10.80
N LEU A 219 13.35 13.07 -10.61
CA LEU A 219 11.89 13.23 -10.57
C LEU A 219 11.40 13.05 -9.13
N VAL A 220 10.73 14.05 -8.60
CA VAL A 220 10.23 14.03 -7.22
C VAL A 220 8.71 14.22 -7.22
N PRO A 221 7.92 13.13 -7.28
CA PRO A 221 6.48 13.21 -7.19
C PRO A 221 6.04 13.44 -5.73
N LEU A 222 5.21 14.46 -5.53
CA LEU A 222 4.67 14.84 -4.23
C LEU A 222 3.13 14.89 -4.30
N ILE A 223 2.46 14.29 -3.33
CA ILE A 223 1.02 14.01 -3.40
C ILE A 223 0.18 15.23 -3.02
N THR A 224 0.65 16.03 -2.06
CA THR A 224 -0.09 17.17 -1.53
C THR A 224 0.72 18.45 -1.63
N ARG A 225 0.03 19.61 -1.64
CA ARG A 225 0.71 20.91 -1.56
C ARG A 225 1.61 21.01 -0.33
N SER A 226 1.13 20.54 0.80
CA SER A 226 1.91 20.58 2.06
C SER A 226 3.20 19.75 1.98
N THR A 227 3.20 18.56 1.38
CA THR A 227 4.42 17.76 1.17
C THR A 227 5.37 18.42 0.20
N ARG A 228 4.84 19.11 -0.82
CA ARG A 228 5.61 19.90 -1.77
C ARG A 228 6.27 21.09 -1.10
N ASP A 229 5.51 21.88 -0.35
CA ASP A 229 6.04 23.06 0.37
C ASP A 229 7.18 22.66 1.33
N ILE A 230 7.07 21.51 2.01
CA ILE A 230 8.12 20.96 2.86
C ILE A 230 9.38 20.65 2.05
N PHE A 231 9.24 19.96 0.91
CA PHE A 231 10.37 19.56 0.10
C PHE A 231 11.06 20.76 -0.57
N GLU A 232 10.30 21.70 -1.12
CA GLU A 232 10.78 22.96 -1.71
C GLU A 232 11.55 23.81 -0.69
N LYS A 233 11.05 23.92 0.53
CA LYS A 233 11.73 24.58 1.62
C LYS A 233 13.12 23.98 1.88
N VAL A 234 13.21 22.65 1.96
CA VAL A 234 14.49 21.95 2.17
C VAL A 234 15.43 22.16 1.00
N LEU A 235 14.95 22.15 -0.25
CA LEU A 235 15.76 22.44 -1.44
C LEU A 235 16.38 23.86 -1.34
N HIS A 236 15.55 24.83 -0.99
CA HIS A 236 15.99 26.22 -0.85
C HIS A 236 17.03 26.38 0.26
N GLU A 237 16.78 25.81 1.45
CA GLU A 237 17.70 25.86 2.59
C GLU A 237 19.05 25.16 2.31
N ALA A 238 19.05 24.12 1.47
CA ALA A 238 20.25 23.40 1.06
C ALA A 238 20.99 24.04 -0.14
N GLY A 239 20.47 25.14 -0.70
CA GLY A 239 21.04 25.76 -1.91
C GLY A 239 21.01 24.84 -3.14
N ALA A 240 19.96 24.01 -3.26
CA ALA A 240 19.84 22.98 -4.30
C ALA A 240 18.86 23.37 -5.43
N GLY A 241 18.54 24.65 -5.57
CA GLY A 241 17.57 25.16 -6.54
C GLY A 241 17.97 24.99 -8.00
N ASP A 242 19.28 25.02 -8.29
CA ASP A 242 19.82 24.93 -9.66
C ASP A 242 20.07 23.48 -10.12
N LEU A 243 19.78 22.49 -9.27
CA LEU A 243 19.93 21.08 -9.63
C LEU A 243 18.84 20.63 -10.62
N PRO A 244 19.12 19.63 -11.48
CA PRO A 244 18.19 19.13 -12.47
C PRO A 244 17.04 18.30 -11.83
N ILE A 245 16.28 18.94 -10.93
CA ILE A 245 15.18 18.36 -10.18
C ILE A 245 13.85 18.82 -10.74
N ARG A 246 12.98 17.88 -11.10
CA ARG A 246 11.61 18.14 -11.50
C ARG A 246 10.67 17.72 -10.38
N LEU A 247 10.10 18.69 -9.65
CA LEU A 247 9.03 18.45 -8.71
C LEU A 247 7.71 18.24 -9.46
N MET A 248 6.99 17.18 -9.11
CA MET A 248 5.75 16.80 -9.77
C MET A 248 4.62 16.76 -8.75
N PHE A 249 3.41 17.17 -9.14
CA PHE A 249 2.23 17.05 -8.29
C PHE A 249 1.47 15.78 -8.66
N GLY A 250 1.54 14.77 -7.81
CA GLY A 250 1.10 13.42 -8.15
C GLY A 250 2.07 12.73 -9.13
N HIS A 251 1.54 11.97 -10.07
CA HIS A 251 2.31 11.27 -11.11
C HIS A 251 3.43 10.34 -10.60
N ALA A 252 3.25 9.76 -9.41
CA ALA A 252 4.26 8.87 -8.84
C ALA A 252 4.53 7.64 -9.71
N HIS A 253 3.49 7.07 -10.33
CA HIS A 253 3.62 5.93 -11.24
C HIS A 253 4.41 6.29 -12.50
N ASP A 254 4.11 7.45 -13.11
CA ASP A 254 4.82 7.91 -14.30
C ASP A 254 6.29 8.21 -14.00
N ALA A 255 6.56 8.84 -12.84
CA ALA A 255 7.92 9.13 -12.40
C ALA A 255 8.73 7.83 -12.15
N MET A 256 8.13 6.85 -11.47
CA MET A 256 8.76 5.54 -11.28
C MET A 256 8.95 4.81 -12.61
N ALA A 257 7.92 4.76 -13.46
CA ALA A 257 7.98 4.07 -14.74
C ALA A 257 9.07 4.66 -15.66
N ALA A 258 9.23 5.99 -15.69
CA ALA A 258 10.24 6.68 -16.51
C ALA A 258 11.67 6.52 -15.99
N SER A 259 11.85 6.17 -14.71
CA SER A 259 13.15 6.14 -14.05
C SER A 259 13.94 4.85 -14.34
N ASP A 260 15.26 4.92 -14.19
CA ASP A 260 16.16 3.78 -14.19
C ASP A 260 16.28 3.15 -12.81
N VAL A 261 16.21 3.98 -11.76
CA VAL A 261 16.31 3.59 -10.35
C VAL A 261 15.35 4.44 -9.53
N VAL A 262 14.89 3.90 -8.41
CA VAL A 262 13.97 4.59 -7.49
C VAL A 262 14.58 4.68 -6.09
N LEU A 263 14.57 5.86 -5.50
CA LEU A 263 14.76 6.04 -4.06
C LEU A 263 13.37 6.20 -3.42
N VAL A 264 12.98 5.31 -2.56
CA VAL A 264 11.60 5.25 -2.05
C VAL A 264 11.53 5.10 -0.54
N ALA A 265 10.64 5.87 0.09
CA ALA A 265 10.25 5.64 1.47
C ALA A 265 9.48 4.30 1.59
N SER A 266 9.74 3.56 2.66
CA SER A 266 9.07 2.27 2.89
C SER A 266 7.56 2.42 2.97
N GLY A 267 6.83 1.57 2.24
CA GLY A 267 5.37 1.56 2.14
C GLY A 267 4.91 0.85 0.87
N THR A 268 3.65 1.06 0.49
CA THR A 268 3.03 0.47 -0.72
C THR A 268 3.79 0.84 -2.01
N ALA A 269 4.39 2.03 -2.07
CA ALA A 269 5.18 2.47 -3.22
C ALA A 269 6.36 1.54 -3.55
N THR A 270 6.87 0.77 -2.58
CA THR A 270 7.91 -0.24 -2.85
C THR A 270 7.39 -1.40 -3.68
N LEU A 271 6.13 -1.80 -3.49
CA LEU A 271 5.47 -2.78 -4.34
C LEU A 271 5.18 -2.20 -5.72
N GLU A 272 4.71 -0.97 -5.80
CA GLU A 272 4.43 -0.29 -7.07
C GLU A 272 5.70 -0.20 -7.94
N ALA A 273 6.85 0.18 -7.35
CA ALA A 273 8.13 0.19 -8.04
C ALA A 273 8.55 -1.21 -8.54
N ALA A 274 8.33 -2.27 -7.74
CA ALA A 274 8.58 -3.64 -8.15
C ALA A 274 7.65 -4.09 -9.29
N LEU A 275 6.36 -3.76 -9.23
CA LEU A 275 5.40 -4.06 -10.30
C LEU A 275 5.76 -3.32 -11.61
N LEU A 276 6.37 -2.15 -11.54
CA LEU A 276 6.94 -1.42 -12.66
C LEU A 276 8.34 -1.91 -13.08
N LYS A 277 8.87 -2.95 -12.43
CA LYS A 277 10.21 -3.55 -12.67
C LYS A 277 11.36 -2.55 -12.46
N ARG A 278 11.19 -1.60 -11.52
CA ARG A 278 12.22 -0.60 -11.23
C ARG A 278 13.10 -1.02 -10.05
N PRO A 279 14.41 -1.14 -10.25
CA PRO A 279 15.35 -1.28 -9.14
C PRO A 279 15.18 -0.11 -8.17
N MET A 280 15.34 -0.38 -6.89
CA MET A 280 15.12 0.63 -5.89
C MET A 280 16.08 0.53 -4.71
N VAL A 281 16.23 1.64 -4.01
CA VAL A 281 16.78 1.69 -2.65
C VAL A 281 15.66 2.13 -1.72
N ILE A 282 15.36 1.32 -0.72
CA ILE A 282 14.33 1.61 0.26
C ILE A 282 14.96 2.33 1.44
N SER A 283 14.37 3.44 1.84
CA SER A 283 14.82 4.21 3.00
C SER A 283 13.64 4.51 3.91
N TYR A 284 13.87 4.49 5.22
CA TYR A 284 12.84 4.86 6.17
C TYR A 284 13.42 5.41 7.46
N LYS A 285 12.79 6.48 7.96
CA LYS A 285 13.18 7.11 9.22
C LYS A 285 11.94 7.49 10.03
N VAL A 286 11.85 6.96 11.24
CA VAL A 286 10.81 7.29 12.21
C VAL A 286 11.42 7.82 13.51
N GLY A 287 10.58 8.33 14.40
CA GLY A 287 11.07 8.75 15.71
C GLY A 287 11.77 7.60 16.46
N LYS A 288 12.85 7.88 17.16
CA LYS A 288 13.69 6.88 17.85
C LYS A 288 12.89 5.92 18.74
N TRP A 289 11.89 6.40 19.46
CA TRP A 289 11.03 5.58 20.31
C TRP A 289 10.11 4.67 19.49
N THR A 290 9.49 5.20 18.44
CA THR A 290 8.66 4.42 17.52
C THR A 290 9.46 3.27 16.90
N PHE A 291 10.69 3.56 16.47
CA PHE A 291 11.58 2.54 15.90
C PHE A 291 11.90 1.43 16.90
N LYS A 292 12.29 1.78 18.14
CA LYS A 292 12.57 0.79 19.18
C LYS A 292 11.37 -0.14 19.43
N ILE A 293 10.16 0.43 19.48
CA ILE A 293 8.92 -0.32 19.67
C ILE A 293 8.65 -1.25 18.47
N VAL A 294 8.71 -0.71 17.25
CA VAL A 294 8.46 -1.49 16.03
C VAL A 294 9.50 -2.60 15.87
N ARG A 295 10.79 -2.31 16.12
CA ARG A 295 11.85 -3.32 16.06
C ARG A 295 11.69 -4.43 17.11
N ALA A 296 11.27 -4.08 18.33
CA ALA A 296 11.01 -5.06 19.38
C ALA A 296 9.77 -5.95 19.08
N MET A 297 8.85 -5.49 18.26
CA MET A 297 7.61 -6.17 17.89
C MET A 297 7.67 -6.82 16.49
N GLY A 298 8.70 -6.52 15.70
CA GLY A 298 8.88 -7.04 14.35
C GLY A 298 9.52 -8.43 14.34
N TYR A 299 9.10 -9.27 13.40
CA TYR A 299 9.62 -10.65 13.25
C TYR A 299 10.50 -10.80 12.02
N LEU A 300 10.35 -9.89 11.05
CA LEU A 300 11.04 -9.96 9.79
C LEU A 300 12.27 -9.06 9.77
N PRO A 301 13.35 -9.48 9.10
CA PRO A 301 14.51 -8.63 8.89
C PRO A 301 14.27 -7.56 7.81
N TRP A 302 13.16 -7.64 7.07
CA TRP A 302 12.81 -6.77 5.95
C TRP A 302 11.63 -5.86 6.29
N VAL A 303 11.60 -4.67 5.68
CA VAL A 303 10.49 -3.71 5.78
C VAL A 303 9.84 -3.40 4.44
N GLY A 304 10.54 -3.60 3.34
CA GLY A 304 10.04 -3.41 1.99
C GLY A 304 9.28 -4.62 1.47
N LEU A 305 8.12 -4.37 0.86
CA LEU A 305 7.27 -5.45 0.33
C LEU A 305 8.00 -6.37 -0.65
N PRO A 306 8.85 -5.91 -1.57
CA PRO A 306 9.59 -6.80 -2.47
C PRO A 306 10.48 -7.81 -1.74
N ASN A 307 11.22 -7.36 -0.72
CA ASN A 307 12.08 -8.24 0.08
C ASN A 307 11.28 -9.22 0.92
N ILE A 308 10.14 -8.76 1.48
CA ILE A 308 9.21 -9.62 2.24
C ILE A 308 8.61 -10.71 1.36
N LEU A 309 8.15 -10.35 0.16
CA LEU A 309 7.57 -11.30 -0.81
C LEU A 309 8.59 -12.31 -1.30
N ALA A 310 9.81 -11.86 -1.57
CA ALA A 310 10.91 -12.73 -1.99
C ALA A 310 11.50 -13.55 -0.84
N ARG A 311 11.30 -13.15 0.41
CA ARG A 311 11.96 -13.70 1.61
C ARG A 311 13.50 -13.59 1.56
N GLU A 312 14.01 -12.61 0.81
CA GLU A 312 15.43 -12.29 0.65
C GLU A 312 15.62 -10.77 0.43
N PHE A 313 16.84 -10.28 0.60
CA PHE A 313 17.18 -8.89 0.23
C PHE A 313 17.39 -8.78 -1.28
N LEU A 314 16.32 -8.54 -2.03
CA LEU A 314 16.37 -8.20 -3.46
C LEU A 314 16.92 -6.80 -3.69
N VAL A 315 16.58 -5.89 -2.80
CA VAL A 315 16.95 -4.47 -2.87
C VAL A 315 17.46 -3.99 -1.52
N PRO A 316 18.38 -3.01 -1.49
CA PRO A 316 18.89 -2.44 -0.26
C PRO A 316 17.80 -1.73 0.56
N GLU A 317 17.84 -1.92 1.88
CA GLU A 317 17.04 -1.19 2.86
C GLU A 317 17.96 -0.41 3.81
N LEU A 318 17.95 0.91 3.69
CA LEU A 318 18.75 1.80 4.53
C LEU A 318 17.83 2.52 5.52
N LEU A 319 17.84 2.03 6.77
CA LEU A 319 16.86 2.41 7.78
C LEU A 319 17.50 3.22 8.90
N GLN A 320 16.79 4.20 9.45
CA GLN A 320 17.20 5.00 10.62
C GLN A 320 18.59 5.65 10.46
N ASP A 321 19.58 5.16 11.19
CA ASP A 321 20.94 5.67 11.19
C ASP A 321 21.74 5.22 9.95
N ASP A 322 21.28 4.21 9.23
CA ASP A 322 21.82 3.82 7.93
C ASP A 322 21.26 4.66 6.77
N ALA A 323 20.17 5.39 6.98
CA ALA A 323 19.61 6.32 6.01
C ALA A 323 20.44 7.62 5.98
N THR A 324 21.66 7.55 5.43
CA THR A 324 22.58 8.70 5.27
C THR A 324 22.80 9.02 3.80
N PRO A 325 23.10 10.28 3.45
CA PRO A 325 23.35 10.66 2.06
C PRO A 325 24.48 9.84 1.40
N GLU A 326 25.52 9.49 2.15
CA GLU A 326 26.66 8.69 1.70
C GLU A 326 26.25 7.29 1.30
N LYS A 327 25.52 6.61 2.20
CA LYS A 327 25.08 5.21 1.96
C LYS A 327 24.02 5.16 0.86
N LEU A 328 23.10 6.13 0.84
CA LEU A 328 22.07 6.21 -0.19
C LEU A 328 22.68 6.47 -1.57
N SER A 329 23.57 7.46 -1.72
CA SER A 329 24.24 7.75 -3.00
C SER A 329 25.06 6.56 -3.50
N ALA A 330 25.81 5.90 -2.62
CA ALA A 330 26.58 4.70 -2.97
C ALA A 330 25.68 3.53 -3.43
N ALA A 331 24.56 3.29 -2.74
CA ALA A 331 23.63 2.22 -3.12
C ALA A 331 22.90 2.50 -4.44
N LEU A 332 22.49 3.76 -4.66
CA LEU A 332 21.87 4.23 -5.89
C LEU A 332 22.86 4.20 -7.05
N GLY A 333 24.10 4.64 -6.84
CA GLY A 333 25.18 4.61 -7.83
C GLY A 333 25.40 3.20 -8.37
N LYS A 334 25.46 2.18 -7.51
CA LYS A 334 25.60 0.77 -7.95
C LYS A 334 24.48 0.37 -8.92
N TRP A 335 23.22 0.71 -8.63
CA TRP A 335 22.12 0.43 -9.54
C TRP A 335 22.21 1.22 -10.84
N LEU A 336 22.65 2.49 -10.81
CA LEU A 336 22.79 3.32 -12.00
C LEU A 336 23.90 2.81 -12.94
N ASP A 337 24.96 2.23 -12.38
CA ASP A 337 26.11 1.74 -13.15
C ASP A 337 25.93 0.31 -13.70
N ASP A 338 25.12 -0.52 -13.06
CA ASP A 338 25.00 -1.94 -13.41
C ASP A 338 23.67 -2.24 -14.13
N ALA A 339 23.67 -2.08 -15.45
CA ALA A 339 22.52 -2.40 -16.29
C ALA A 339 22.17 -3.90 -16.27
N ALA A 340 23.16 -4.78 -16.14
CA ALA A 340 22.92 -6.21 -16.07
C ALA A 340 22.21 -6.61 -14.77
N ALA A 341 22.64 -6.05 -13.63
CA ALA A 341 21.95 -6.25 -12.35
C ALA A 341 20.51 -5.69 -12.37
N ARG A 342 20.29 -4.54 -13.01
CA ARG A 342 18.92 -3.99 -13.19
C ARG A 342 18.05 -4.96 -13.99
N ALA A 343 18.55 -5.50 -15.09
CA ALA A 343 17.82 -6.44 -15.93
C ALA A 343 17.51 -7.75 -15.18
N ALA A 344 18.48 -8.29 -14.45
CA ALA A 344 18.28 -9.49 -13.63
C ALA A 344 17.22 -9.29 -12.55
N LEU A 345 17.23 -8.13 -11.88
CA LEU A 345 16.21 -7.79 -10.86
C LEU A 345 14.83 -7.59 -11.50
N ALA A 346 14.75 -6.97 -12.67
CA ALA A 346 13.50 -6.79 -13.40
C ALA A 346 12.83 -8.15 -13.70
N GLY A 347 13.58 -9.16 -14.07
CA GLY A 347 13.08 -10.54 -14.23
C GLY A 347 12.50 -11.13 -12.93
N LYS A 348 13.15 -10.92 -11.78
CA LYS A 348 12.61 -11.35 -10.48
C LYS A 348 11.31 -10.60 -10.14
N PHE A 349 11.23 -9.32 -10.44
CA PHE A 349 10.03 -8.50 -10.24
C PHE A 349 8.89 -8.89 -11.18
N GLU A 350 9.19 -9.33 -12.40
CA GLU A 350 8.19 -9.88 -13.30
C GLU A 350 7.58 -11.17 -12.75
N GLN A 351 8.37 -12.09 -12.23
CA GLN A 351 7.89 -13.30 -11.58
C GLN A 351 7.02 -12.96 -10.34
N MET A 352 7.43 -11.98 -9.56
CA MET A 352 6.64 -11.47 -8.44
C MET A 352 5.31 -10.89 -8.92
N HIS A 353 5.30 -10.10 -9.98
CA HIS A 353 4.10 -9.52 -10.58
C HIS A 353 3.13 -10.62 -11.04
N LEU A 354 3.62 -11.61 -11.78
CA LEU A 354 2.82 -12.75 -12.24
C LEU A 354 2.22 -13.54 -11.07
N SER A 355 2.97 -13.73 -9.99
CA SER A 355 2.48 -14.43 -8.80
C SER A 355 1.34 -13.68 -8.09
N LEU A 356 1.36 -12.36 -8.11
CA LEU A 356 0.36 -11.48 -7.48
C LEU A 356 -0.85 -11.20 -8.37
N ARG A 357 -0.69 -11.30 -9.69
CA ARG A 357 -1.74 -11.04 -10.69
C ARG A 357 -2.68 -12.24 -10.79
N GLN A 358 -3.83 -12.15 -10.16
CA GLN A 358 -4.74 -13.29 -9.96
C GLN A 358 -6.18 -12.99 -10.33
N ASN A 359 -6.49 -11.90 -11.03
CA ASN A 359 -7.85 -11.38 -11.17
C ASN A 359 -8.53 -11.24 -9.80
N ASN A 360 -7.93 -10.41 -8.97
CA ASN A 360 -8.28 -10.23 -7.56
C ASN A 360 -9.78 -10.15 -7.30
N ALA A 361 -10.50 -9.32 -8.06
CA ALA A 361 -11.93 -9.11 -7.89
C ALA A 361 -12.74 -10.39 -8.14
N ASP A 362 -12.44 -11.09 -9.23
CA ASP A 362 -13.14 -12.34 -9.61
C ASP A 362 -12.88 -13.47 -8.62
N LYS A 363 -11.62 -13.58 -8.19
CA LYS A 363 -11.23 -14.61 -7.24
C LYS A 363 -11.84 -14.36 -5.86
N ALA A 364 -11.88 -13.09 -5.43
CA ALA A 364 -12.56 -12.70 -4.20
C ALA A 364 -14.07 -12.96 -4.29
N ALA A 365 -14.71 -12.60 -5.42
CA ALA A 365 -16.13 -12.86 -5.65
C ALA A 365 -16.44 -14.37 -5.60
N ALA A 366 -15.59 -15.21 -6.21
CA ALA A 366 -15.78 -16.67 -6.15
C ALA A 366 -15.74 -17.20 -4.71
N VAL A 367 -14.79 -16.73 -3.88
CA VAL A 367 -14.73 -17.12 -2.46
C VAL A 367 -15.95 -16.63 -1.68
N VAL A 368 -16.43 -15.42 -1.95
CA VAL A 368 -17.64 -14.84 -1.33
C VAL A 368 -18.88 -15.69 -1.70
N LEU A 369 -19.05 -16.01 -2.96
CA LEU A 369 -20.20 -16.78 -3.45
C LEU A 369 -20.17 -18.23 -2.94
N ALA A 370 -19.00 -18.86 -2.90
CA ALA A 370 -18.83 -20.19 -2.30
C ALA A 370 -19.26 -20.21 -0.83
N ALA A 371 -18.89 -19.19 -0.06
CA ALA A 371 -19.31 -19.07 1.34
C ALA A 371 -20.83 -18.87 1.50
N LEU A 372 -21.49 -18.33 0.48
CA LEU A 372 -22.96 -18.18 0.44
C LEU A 372 -23.68 -19.43 -0.09
N GLY A 373 -22.93 -20.44 -0.58
CA GLY A 373 -23.51 -21.61 -1.23
C GLY A 373 -24.09 -21.32 -2.63
N ARG A 374 -23.54 -20.30 -3.30
CA ARG A 374 -23.95 -19.82 -4.63
C ARG A 374 -22.78 -19.92 -5.65
N ALA A 375 -21.85 -20.86 -5.43
CA ALA A 375 -20.70 -21.08 -6.31
C ALA A 375 -21.11 -21.87 -7.57
#